data_f092c080300a44a27f3adc03c42f5383
#
_entry.id   f092c080300a44a27f3adc03c42f5383
#
_cell.length_a   1.000
_cell.length_b   1.000
_cell.length_c   1.000
_cell.angle_alpha   90.00
_cell.angle_beta   90.00
_cell.angle_gamma   90.00
#
_symmetry.space_group_name_H-M   'P 1'
#
loop_
_entity.id
_entity.type
_entity.pdbx_description
1 polymer ?
#
loop_
_entity_poly.entity_id
_entity_poly.type
_entity_poly.pdbx_seq_one_letter_code
_entity_poly.pdbx_strand_id
1 'polypeptide(L)'
;MFCVWLNSKLRNTIKAKDLKQQPTGEKQSFLTPEPVRLTPAWEAGNLPNDELNLKGITMEEAQLECSQPKDRYNFVYLILLLHGIGTLLPWNMFITAKSYFVEYKLSKNYTGVESDYAASFLTYHGFAAQGPNLLFNWLNIFIQIGGNLTTRIVWSIVVEMAAFLITVIFAMTDSSTWPGTFFWLTIILVIILNMANGIYQNTVYGMAAKLPASYTGAIILGANISGTFTSIISIGSVAIAPNPKTAAMYYFITALLVLSLCFDTYFALPLNRFYKYNELKSQREAQKRLKDNTRDPKSTPYWEIFVSCFPQCLNVFLTFFTTLAVFPAVHSDIKRSDPNFIVSETYYVHIMCFLTFNLAAMIGSSLPAFGSWPKPKYLWIPITLRLLFIPLFLICNYQPLGVERILPVYIDNDWAFWIVGAAMGITSGYFSSVAMMYCPGTVNKEYASIASMFGAACIITGICAGLATNMVMPWIVANLYLPAI
;
A
#
# COMPACT_ATOMS: atom_id res chain seq x y z
N MET A 1 18.38 7.50 -8.09
CA MET A 1 19.35 8.58 -8.27
C MET A 1 18.75 9.98 -8.05
N PHE A 2 17.62 10.33 -8.64
CA PHE A 2 16.95 11.63 -8.48
C PHE A 2 16.56 11.96 -7.02
N CYS A 3 15.98 11.01 -6.29
CA CYS A 3 15.63 11.21 -4.87
C CYS A 3 16.84 11.38 -3.94
N VAL A 4 17.97 10.74 -4.25
CA VAL A 4 19.20 10.86 -3.47
C VAL A 4 19.86 12.23 -3.69
N TRP A 5 19.85 12.73 -4.92
CA TRP A 5 20.36 14.06 -5.27
C TRP A 5 19.52 15.19 -4.67
N LEU A 6 18.18 15.06 -4.70
CA LEU A 6 17.25 16.03 -4.12
C LEU A 6 17.40 16.12 -2.59
N ASN A 7 17.55 14.96 -1.93
CA ASN A 7 17.72 14.87 -0.47
C ASN A 7 19.06 15.46 -0.01
N SER A 8 20.14 15.35 -0.82
CA SER A 8 21.43 15.97 -0.52
C SER A 8 21.38 17.50 -0.60
N LYS A 9 20.63 18.05 -1.57
CA LYS A 9 20.48 19.50 -1.74
C LYS A 9 19.66 20.13 -0.60
N LEU A 10 18.59 19.46 -0.16
CA LEU A 10 17.75 19.89 0.98
C LEU A 10 18.52 19.84 2.32
N ARG A 11 19.34 18.82 2.56
CA ARG A 11 20.20 18.76 3.75
C ARG A 11 21.19 19.92 3.85
N ASN A 12 21.73 20.35 2.75
CA ASN A 12 22.67 21.49 2.71
C ASN A 12 21.97 22.83 2.97
N THR A 13 20.71 22.96 2.56
CA THR A 13 19.89 24.17 2.81
C THR A 13 19.45 24.27 4.27
N ILE A 14 19.15 23.14 4.92
CA ILE A 14 18.80 23.08 6.35
C ILE A 14 20.02 23.35 7.22
N LYS A 15 21.21 22.76 6.90
CA LYS A 15 22.45 23.06 7.62
C LYS A 15 22.88 24.55 7.52
N ALA A 16 22.58 25.21 6.42
CA ALA A 16 22.87 26.62 6.25
C ALA A 16 21.95 27.55 7.07
N LYS A 17 20.74 27.09 7.46
CA LYS A 17 19.84 27.83 8.35
C LYS A 17 20.20 27.69 9.83
N ASP A 18 20.66 26.51 10.25
CA ASP A 18 21.03 26.26 11.66
C ASP A 18 22.33 26.94 12.07
N LEU A 19 23.16 27.34 11.13
CA LEU A 19 24.42 28.07 11.39
C LEU A 19 24.26 29.59 11.63
N LYS A 20 23.02 30.14 11.52
CA LYS A 20 22.75 31.58 11.72
C LYS A 20 22.16 31.99 13.05
N GLN A 21 22.01 31.05 13.99
CA GLN A 21 21.50 31.34 15.33
C GLN A 21 22.37 30.64 16.41
N GLN A 22 23.55 31.14 16.65
CA GLN A 22 24.24 30.94 17.92
C GLN A 22 24.55 32.31 18.51
N PRO A 23 24.10 32.63 19.74
CA PRO A 23 24.54 33.82 20.46
C PRO A 23 25.95 33.59 20.96
N THR A 24 26.76 34.60 20.78
CA THR A 24 28.10 34.75 21.35
C THR A 24 28.02 34.76 22.86
N GLY A 25 28.42 33.67 23.49
CA GLY A 25 28.55 33.55 24.95
C GLY A 25 29.89 32.93 25.32
N GLU A 26 30.61 33.65 26.10
CA GLU A 26 31.88 33.45 26.81
C GLU A 26 32.55 32.08 26.74
N LYS A 27 33.85 32.11 26.40
CA LYS A 27 34.80 31.01 26.56
C LYS A 27 34.99 30.68 28.05
N GLN A 28 34.27 29.69 28.57
CA GLN A 28 34.68 29.03 29.81
C GLN A 28 35.86 28.12 29.49
N SER A 29 36.98 28.33 30.22
CA SER A 29 38.15 27.47 30.20
C SER A 29 37.75 26.04 30.62
N PHE A 30 38.07 25.05 29.80
CA PHE A 30 37.96 23.65 30.18
C PHE A 30 38.90 23.39 31.39
N LEU A 31 38.32 23.34 32.56
CA LEU A 31 38.97 22.71 33.72
C LEU A 31 39.15 21.23 33.37
N THR A 32 40.38 20.75 33.56
CA THR A 32 40.66 19.30 33.50
C THR A 32 39.68 18.62 34.46
N PRO A 33 38.93 17.58 34.03
CA PRO A 33 37.98 16.90 34.88
C PRO A 33 38.74 16.36 36.10
N GLU A 34 38.34 16.78 37.30
CA GLU A 34 38.82 16.14 38.53
C GLU A 34 38.50 14.64 38.45
N PRO A 35 39.44 13.77 38.87
CA PRO A 35 39.19 12.34 38.89
C PRO A 35 37.96 12.08 39.79
N VAL A 36 36.92 11.55 39.17
CA VAL A 36 35.68 11.16 39.87
C VAL A 36 36.05 10.14 40.92
N ARG A 37 36.04 10.53 42.21
CA ARG A 37 36.18 9.58 43.31
C ARG A 37 34.92 8.72 43.38
N LEU A 38 35.06 7.45 43.04
CA LEU A 38 34.00 6.48 43.17
C LEU A 38 33.61 6.37 44.63
N THR A 39 32.33 6.29 44.93
CA THR A 39 31.86 6.05 46.30
C THR A 39 32.29 4.67 46.76
N PRO A 40 32.49 4.43 48.08
CA PRO A 40 32.89 3.12 48.59
C PRO A 40 31.98 1.96 48.19
N ALA A 41 30.72 2.25 47.91
CA ALA A 41 29.76 1.28 47.36
C ALA A 41 30.09 0.86 45.91
N TRP A 42 30.70 1.72 45.09
CA TRP A 42 31.19 1.42 43.78
C TRP A 42 32.45 0.56 43.82
N GLU A 43 33.37 0.87 44.74
CA GLU A 43 34.62 0.11 44.92
C GLU A 43 34.37 -1.28 45.49
N ALA A 44 33.31 -1.45 46.32
CA ALA A 44 32.92 -2.73 46.89
C ALA A 44 32.10 -3.63 45.95
N GLY A 45 31.75 -3.17 44.76
CA GLY A 45 30.92 -3.93 43.81
C GLY A 45 29.48 -4.15 44.30
N ASN A 46 29.10 -3.54 45.41
CA ASN A 46 27.75 -3.61 45.98
C ASN A 46 26.90 -2.43 45.50
N LEU A 47 26.60 -2.40 44.19
CA LEU A 47 25.57 -1.50 43.69
C LEU A 47 24.20 -1.96 44.22
N PRO A 48 23.38 -1.02 44.76
CA PRO A 48 21.99 -1.35 45.08
C PRO A 48 21.34 -1.97 43.86
N ASN A 49 20.80 -3.17 43.99
CA ASN A 49 20.18 -3.93 42.93
C ASN A 49 18.99 -3.19 42.23
N ASP A 50 18.59 -2.05 42.78
CA ASP A 50 17.42 -1.27 42.34
C ASP A 50 17.78 -0.12 41.38
N GLU A 51 19.02 0.37 41.32
CA GLU A 51 19.41 1.48 40.43
C GLU A 51 19.89 1.02 39.08
N LEU A 52 20.37 -0.22 38.93
CA LEU A 52 20.70 -0.84 37.66
C LEU A 52 19.84 -2.09 37.44
N ASN A 53 18.59 -1.88 37.06
CA ASN A 53 17.68 -2.96 36.66
C ASN A 53 18.12 -3.52 35.29
N LEU A 54 19.41 -3.87 35.17
CA LEU A 54 20.05 -4.47 34.00
C LEU A 54 19.91 -6.00 33.94
N LYS A 55 19.06 -6.59 34.84
CA LYS A 55 18.78 -8.03 34.75
C LYS A 55 18.02 -8.32 33.47
N GLY A 56 18.77 -8.76 32.47
CA GLY A 56 18.26 -9.21 31.16
C GLY A 56 18.55 -8.31 29.97
N ILE A 57 19.26 -7.20 30.16
CA ILE A 57 19.67 -6.33 29.04
C ILE A 57 21.11 -6.65 28.67
N THR A 58 21.35 -7.06 27.43
CA THR A 58 22.70 -7.22 26.91
C THR A 58 23.40 -5.85 26.82
N MET A 59 24.75 -5.84 26.96
CA MET A 59 25.55 -4.59 26.78
C MET A 59 25.23 -3.88 25.47
N GLU A 60 24.90 -4.64 24.44
CA GLU A 60 24.51 -4.12 23.12
C GLU A 60 23.15 -3.38 23.17
N GLU A 61 22.22 -3.88 23.97
CA GLU A 61 20.90 -3.24 24.17
C GLU A 61 21.02 -1.96 25.00
N ALA A 62 21.90 -1.93 26.01
CA ALA A 62 22.17 -0.74 26.79
C ALA A 62 22.84 0.37 25.95
N GLN A 63 23.76 0.01 25.05
CA GLN A 63 24.39 0.95 24.10
C GLN A 63 23.39 1.50 23.08
N LEU A 64 22.44 0.67 22.64
CA LEU A 64 21.37 1.11 21.71
C LEU A 64 20.44 2.15 22.36
N GLU A 65 20.27 2.12 23.69
CA GLU A 65 19.46 3.12 24.39
C GLU A 65 20.12 4.49 24.51
N CYS A 66 21.44 4.51 24.70
CA CYS A 66 22.17 5.76 24.87
C CYS A 66 22.34 6.56 23.57
N SER A 67 22.20 5.93 22.41
CA SER A 67 22.34 6.59 21.11
C SER A 67 21.19 6.18 20.18
N GLN A 68 20.29 7.12 19.88
CA GLN A 68 19.24 6.87 18.88
C GLN A 68 19.88 6.64 17.49
N PRO A 69 19.89 5.41 16.98
CA PRO A 69 20.48 5.12 15.69
C PRO A 69 19.66 5.79 14.57
N LYS A 70 20.36 6.21 13.50
CA LYS A 70 19.71 6.69 12.28
C LYS A 70 19.60 5.55 11.28
N ASP A 71 18.54 5.54 10.48
CA ASP A 71 18.43 4.60 9.35
C ASP A 71 19.52 4.91 8.32
N ARG A 72 20.58 4.10 8.35
CA ARG A 72 21.72 4.27 7.47
C ARG A 72 21.31 3.93 6.04
N TYR A 73 21.55 4.84 5.10
CA TYR A 73 21.18 4.72 3.69
C TYR A 73 19.68 4.56 3.44
N ASN A 74 18.81 4.86 4.42
CA ASN A 74 17.38 4.61 4.37
C ASN A 74 17.03 3.13 4.08
N PHE A 75 17.83 2.21 4.62
CA PHE A 75 17.72 0.78 4.30
C PHE A 75 16.38 0.19 4.77
N VAL A 76 15.94 0.51 5.98
CA VAL A 76 14.62 0.08 6.50
C VAL A 76 13.49 0.70 5.69
N TYR A 77 13.63 1.97 5.27
CA TYR A 77 12.66 2.63 4.40
C TYR A 77 12.52 1.91 3.06
N LEU A 78 13.64 1.52 2.43
CA LEU A 78 13.65 0.80 1.15
C LEU A 78 13.06 -0.62 1.28
N ILE A 79 13.30 -1.32 2.40
CA ILE A 79 12.69 -2.62 2.65
C ILE A 79 11.17 -2.46 2.76
N LEU A 80 10.66 -1.50 3.53
CA LEU A 80 9.22 -1.29 3.66
C LEU A 80 8.57 -0.82 2.35
N LEU A 81 9.28 -0.04 1.55
CA LEU A 81 8.84 0.31 0.20
C LEU A 81 8.72 -0.95 -0.67
N LEU A 82 9.70 -1.86 -0.61
CA LEU A 82 9.66 -3.13 -1.33
C LEU A 82 8.49 -4.02 -0.86
N HIS A 83 8.25 -4.09 0.45
CA HIS A 83 7.06 -4.78 0.98
C HIS A 83 5.76 -4.12 0.51
N GLY A 84 5.73 -2.79 0.36
CA GLY A 84 4.62 -2.07 -0.26
C GLY A 84 4.38 -2.51 -1.71
N ILE A 85 5.44 -2.70 -2.50
CA ILE A 85 5.33 -3.28 -3.85
C ILE A 85 4.71 -4.68 -3.76
N GLY A 86 5.21 -5.54 -2.86
CA GLY A 86 4.74 -6.91 -2.67
C GLY A 86 3.25 -7.01 -2.34
N THR A 87 2.71 -6.12 -1.50
CA THR A 87 1.29 -6.19 -1.08
C THR A 87 0.29 -5.93 -2.19
N LEU A 88 0.61 -5.15 -3.22
CA LEU A 88 -0.31 -4.87 -4.32
C LEU A 88 0.00 -5.68 -5.59
N LEU A 89 1.16 -6.33 -5.62
CA LEU A 89 1.63 -7.09 -6.76
C LEU A 89 0.68 -8.21 -7.20
N PRO A 90 0.11 -9.04 -6.29
CA PRO A 90 -0.79 -10.13 -6.66
C PRO A 90 -1.98 -9.63 -7.49
N TRP A 91 -2.64 -8.59 -7.04
CA TRP A 91 -3.76 -7.98 -7.73
C TRP A 91 -3.37 -7.45 -9.12
N ASN A 92 -2.29 -6.68 -9.18
CA ASN A 92 -1.83 -6.07 -10.41
C ASN A 92 -1.45 -7.12 -11.48
N MET A 93 -0.76 -8.18 -11.10
CA MET A 93 -0.30 -9.20 -12.05
C MET A 93 -1.44 -10.02 -12.65
N PHE A 94 -2.44 -10.38 -11.85
CA PHE A 94 -3.59 -11.12 -12.37
C PHE A 94 -4.48 -10.26 -13.28
N ILE A 95 -4.68 -8.98 -12.97
CA ILE A 95 -5.43 -8.07 -13.85
C ILE A 95 -4.70 -7.85 -15.17
N THR A 96 -3.38 -7.63 -15.11
CA THR A 96 -2.58 -7.42 -16.33
C THR A 96 -2.55 -8.67 -17.21
N ALA A 97 -2.61 -9.86 -16.62
CA ALA A 97 -2.68 -11.13 -17.34
C ALA A 97 -4.09 -11.47 -17.87
N LYS A 98 -5.06 -10.52 -17.88
CA LYS A 98 -6.43 -10.76 -18.37
C LYS A 98 -6.46 -11.42 -19.75
N SER A 99 -5.71 -10.89 -20.71
CA SER A 99 -5.68 -11.41 -22.08
C SER A 99 -5.20 -12.88 -22.15
N TYR A 100 -4.27 -13.27 -21.28
CA TYR A 100 -3.84 -14.66 -21.15
C TYR A 100 -5.00 -15.58 -20.71
N PHE A 101 -5.79 -15.19 -19.73
CA PHE A 101 -6.90 -16.00 -19.26
C PHE A 101 -8.06 -16.01 -20.24
N VAL A 102 -8.51 -14.83 -20.70
CA VAL A 102 -9.72 -14.66 -21.50
C VAL A 102 -9.51 -14.96 -22.98
N GLU A 103 -8.44 -14.41 -23.59
CA GLU A 103 -8.21 -14.46 -25.02
C GLU A 103 -7.37 -15.69 -25.46
N TYR A 104 -6.68 -16.35 -24.50
CA TYR A 104 -5.88 -17.53 -24.78
C TYR A 104 -6.48 -18.77 -24.08
N LYS A 105 -6.32 -18.97 -22.76
CA LYS A 105 -6.65 -20.22 -22.06
C LYS A 105 -8.12 -20.60 -22.03
N LEU A 106 -9.04 -19.62 -22.03
CA LEU A 106 -10.49 -19.85 -22.02
C LEU A 106 -11.14 -19.52 -23.35
N SER A 107 -10.35 -19.18 -24.38
CA SER A 107 -10.86 -18.83 -25.69
C SER A 107 -11.35 -20.07 -26.46
N LYS A 108 -12.34 -19.86 -27.33
CA LYS A 108 -12.86 -20.89 -28.26
C LYS A 108 -11.76 -21.46 -29.16
N ASN A 109 -10.78 -20.63 -29.57
CA ASN A 109 -9.67 -21.06 -30.41
C ASN A 109 -8.74 -22.08 -29.74
N TYR A 110 -8.61 -22.01 -28.40
CA TYR A 110 -7.77 -22.91 -27.63
C TYR A 110 -8.52 -24.14 -27.10
N THR A 111 -9.77 -23.96 -26.66
CA THR A 111 -10.56 -25.02 -26.03
C THR A 111 -11.46 -25.79 -27.01
N GLY A 112 -11.67 -25.23 -28.22
CA GLY A 112 -12.62 -25.76 -29.21
C GLY A 112 -14.12 -25.58 -28.86
N VAL A 113 -14.41 -25.11 -27.64
CA VAL A 113 -15.78 -24.94 -27.12
C VAL A 113 -16.00 -23.51 -26.69
N GLU A 114 -17.16 -22.96 -27.02
CA GLU A 114 -17.59 -21.66 -26.49
C GLU A 114 -18.07 -21.84 -25.05
N SER A 115 -17.48 -21.10 -24.10
CA SER A 115 -17.84 -21.22 -22.69
C SER A 115 -18.04 -19.84 -22.07
N ASP A 116 -18.98 -19.71 -21.14
CA ASP A 116 -19.27 -18.49 -20.40
C ASP A 116 -18.12 -18.10 -19.42
N TYR A 117 -17.14 -18.98 -19.24
CA TYR A 117 -16.02 -18.76 -18.33
C TYR A 117 -15.15 -17.56 -18.73
N ALA A 118 -14.93 -17.35 -20.04
CA ALA A 118 -14.16 -16.22 -20.53
C ALA A 118 -14.85 -14.88 -20.25
N ALA A 119 -16.17 -14.80 -20.54
CA ALA A 119 -16.96 -13.59 -20.30
C ALA A 119 -17.08 -13.26 -18.80
N SER A 120 -17.20 -14.28 -17.95
CA SER A 120 -17.39 -14.13 -16.50
C SER A 120 -16.10 -14.03 -15.71
N PHE A 121 -14.92 -14.26 -16.31
CA PHE A 121 -13.65 -14.38 -15.63
C PHE A 121 -13.32 -13.19 -14.72
N LEU A 122 -13.42 -11.97 -15.22
CA LEU A 122 -13.08 -10.77 -14.44
C LEU A 122 -14.01 -10.57 -13.24
N THR A 123 -15.29 -10.90 -13.39
CA THR A 123 -16.28 -10.81 -12.31
C THR A 123 -15.94 -11.79 -11.19
N TYR A 124 -15.75 -13.07 -11.54
CA TYR A 124 -15.38 -14.11 -10.56
C TYR A 124 -14.02 -13.80 -9.92
N HIS A 125 -13.03 -13.37 -10.72
CA HIS A 125 -11.72 -12.97 -10.22
C HIS A 125 -11.83 -11.80 -9.23
N GLY A 126 -12.63 -10.78 -9.55
CA GLY A 126 -12.83 -9.61 -8.68
C GLY A 126 -13.39 -10.00 -7.31
N PHE A 127 -14.45 -10.81 -7.26
CA PHE A 127 -15.01 -11.30 -6.00
C PHE A 127 -14.07 -12.26 -5.27
N ALA A 128 -13.41 -13.17 -5.98
CA ALA A 128 -12.46 -14.12 -5.42
C ALA A 128 -11.21 -13.46 -4.83
N ALA A 129 -10.81 -12.30 -5.37
CA ALA A 129 -9.70 -11.55 -4.85
C ALA A 129 -10.09 -10.65 -3.67
N GLN A 130 -11.12 -9.82 -3.84
CA GLN A 130 -11.43 -8.77 -2.87
C GLN A 130 -12.18 -9.31 -1.64
N GLY A 131 -13.07 -10.28 -1.78
CA GLY A 131 -13.83 -10.86 -0.66
C GLY A 131 -12.93 -11.48 0.41
N PRO A 132 -12.08 -12.46 0.07
CA PRO A 132 -11.13 -13.05 1.00
C PRO A 132 -10.13 -12.04 1.58
N ASN A 133 -9.61 -11.12 0.77
CA ASN A 133 -8.71 -10.08 1.22
C ASN A 133 -9.37 -9.20 2.29
N LEU A 134 -10.60 -8.74 2.06
CA LEU A 134 -11.38 -7.98 3.03
C LEU A 134 -11.57 -8.75 4.33
N LEU A 135 -12.04 -9.99 4.23
CA LEU A 135 -12.32 -10.83 5.39
C LEU A 135 -11.05 -11.06 6.23
N PHE A 136 -9.97 -11.48 5.62
CA PHE A 136 -8.73 -11.80 6.32
C PHE A 136 -7.98 -10.57 6.83
N ASN A 137 -8.13 -9.43 6.19
CA ASN A 137 -7.62 -8.15 6.69
C ASN A 137 -8.29 -7.78 8.03
N TRP A 138 -9.62 -7.89 8.11
CA TRP A 138 -10.36 -7.65 9.35
C TRP A 138 -10.13 -8.73 10.41
N LEU A 139 -10.18 -10.02 10.04
CA LEU A 139 -9.95 -11.12 10.97
C LEU A 139 -8.57 -11.06 11.62
N ASN A 140 -7.55 -10.68 10.86
CA ASN A 140 -6.17 -10.60 11.35
C ASN A 140 -5.97 -9.58 12.49
N ILE A 141 -6.85 -8.57 12.61
CA ILE A 141 -6.83 -7.60 13.71
C ILE A 141 -7.21 -8.28 15.04
N PHE A 142 -8.28 -9.10 15.02
CA PHE A 142 -8.89 -9.65 16.23
C PHE A 142 -8.31 -11.02 16.61
N ILE A 143 -8.16 -11.92 15.63
CA ILE A 143 -7.78 -13.32 15.87
C ILE A 143 -6.27 -13.52 15.90
N GLN A 144 -5.50 -12.58 15.32
CA GLN A 144 -4.05 -12.67 15.21
C GLN A 144 -3.57 -14.02 14.64
N ILE A 145 -4.14 -14.39 13.47
CA ILE A 145 -3.86 -15.64 12.76
C ILE A 145 -2.35 -15.81 12.55
N GLY A 146 -1.77 -16.91 13.07
CA GLY A 146 -0.34 -17.19 12.94
C GLY A 146 0.55 -16.61 14.06
N GLY A 147 -0.01 -16.01 15.11
CA GLY A 147 0.75 -15.55 16.29
C GLY A 147 1.52 -14.25 16.07
N ASN A 148 2.86 -14.27 16.16
CA ASN A 148 3.71 -13.08 16.05
C ASN A 148 3.66 -12.45 14.64
N LEU A 149 3.88 -11.13 14.56
CA LEU A 149 3.94 -10.38 13.30
C LEU A 149 4.90 -11.03 12.28
N THR A 150 6.06 -11.50 12.74
CA THR A 150 7.05 -12.20 11.93
C THR A 150 6.47 -13.44 11.26
N THR A 151 5.84 -14.32 12.04
CA THR A 151 5.26 -15.58 11.53
C THR A 151 4.19 -15.31 10.47
N ARG A 152 3.35 -14.29 10.71
CA ARG A 152 2.29 -13.89 9.76
C ARG A 152 2.87 -13.43 8.43
N ILE A 153 3.86 -12.54 8.43
CA ILE A 153 4.49 -12.02 7.22
C ILE A 153 5.17 -13.16 6.44
N VAL A 154 5.98 -13.96 7.13
CA VAL A 154 6.74 -15.05 6.49
C VAL A 154 5.81 -16.07 5.84
N TRP A 155 4.82 -16.58 6.59
CA TRP A 155 3.88 -17.56 6.04
C TRP A 155 3.01 -17.00 4.92
N SER A 156 2.57 -15.73 5.02
CA SER A 156 1.79 -15.11 3.95
C SER A 156 2.60 -15.01 2.66
N ILE A 157 3.86 -14.55 2.72
CA ILE A 157 4.72 -14.48 1.53
C ILE A 157 4.97 -15.88 0.95
N VAL A 158 5.22 -16.89 1.78
CA VAL A 158 5.42 -18.27 1.32
C VAL A 158 4.19 -18.82 0.59
N VAL A 159 2.99 -18.56 1.13
CA VAL A 159 1.73 -18.99 0.48
C VAL A 159 1.52 -18.25 -0.84
N GLU A 160 1.80 -16.94 -0.91
CA GLU A 160 1.72 -16.17 -2.14
C GLU A 160 2.72 -16.68 -3.20
N MET A 161 3.96 -16.94 -2.81
CA MET A 161 4.99 -17.52 -3.71
C MET A 161 4.55 -18.87 -4.23
N ALA A 162 4.02 -19.75 -3.37
CA ALA A 162 3.53 -21.06 -3.78
C ALA A 162 2.34 -20.93 -4.77
N ALA A 163 1.41 -20.00 -4.54
CA ALA A 163 0.30 -19.75 -5.44
C ALA A 163 0.77 -19.25 -6.82
N PHE A 164 1.74 -18.33 -6.86
CA PHE A 164 2.33 -17.88 -8.14
C PHE A 164 3.10 -18.99 -8.86
N LEU A 165 3.84 -19.82 -8.12
CA LEU A 165 4.55 -20.97 -8.70
C LEU A 165 3.56 -21.95 -9.36
N ILE A 166 2.46 -22.28 -8.68
CA ILE A 166 1.40 -23.12 -9.24
C ILE A 166 0.75 -22.45 -10.47
N THR A 167 0.56 -21.14 -10.44
CA THR A 167 0.01 -20.37 -11.57
C THR A 167 0.96 -20.45 -12.79
N VAL A 168 2.27 -20.37 -12.57
CA VAL A 168 3.28 -20.56 -13.65
C VAL A 168 3.21 -21.99 -14.21
N ILE A 169 3.10 -23.00 -13.34
CA ILE A 169 2.95 -24.40 -13.78
C ILE A 169 1.68 -24.55 -14.62
N PHE A 170 0.54 -23.95 -14.21
CA PHE A 170 -0.69 -23.97 -14.99
C PHE A 170 -0.55 -23.23 -16.33
N ALA A 171 0.25 -22.16 -16.38
CA ALA A 171 0.54 -21.48 -17.63
C ALA A 171 1.29 -22.35 -18.62
N MET A 172 2.16 -23.23 -18.14
CA MET A 172 2.92 -24.17 -18.98
C MET A 172 2.11 -25.40 -19.38
N THR A 173 1.14 -25.83 -18.56
CA THR A 173 0.33 -27.02 -18.77
C THR A 173 -0.71 -26.81 -19.86
N ASP A 174 -0.94 -27.84 -20.69
CA ASP A 174 -2.07 -27.81 -21.64
C ASP A 174 -3.38 -28.11 -20.90
N SER A 175 -4.29 -27.14 -20.95
CA SER A 175 -5.61 -27.19 -20.32
C SER A 175 -6.76 -27.19 -21.34
N SER A 176 -6.47 -27.41 -22.62
CA SER A 176 -7.49 -27.37 -23.70
C SER A 176 -8.62 -28.36 -23.49
N THR A 177 -8.33 -29.52 -22.92
CA THR A 177 -9.30 -30.59 -22.69
C THR A 177 -10.14 -30.45 -21.41
N TRP A 178 -9.76 -29.55 -20.49
CA TRP A 178 -10.41 -29.37 -19.18
C TRP A 178 -10.57 -27.89 -18.73
N PRO A 179 -11.12 -27.03 -19.61
CA PRO A 179 -11.16 -25.57 -19.36
C PRO A 179 -11.96 -25.18 -18.10
N GLY A 180 -13.04 -25.90 -17.77
CA GLY A 180 -13.83 -25.64 -16.56
C GLY A 180 -13.06 -25.94 -15.28
N THR A 181 -12.33 -27.05 -15.24
CA THR A 181 -11.47 -27.39 -14.08
C THR A 181 -10.34 -26.38 -13.92
N PHE A 182 -9.69 -25.99 -15.03
CA PHE A 182 -8.65 -24.94 -15.04
C PHE A 182 -9.20 -23.63 -14.47
N PHE A 183 -10.39 -23.20 -14.90
CA PHE A 183 -11.02 -21.98 -14.41
C PHE A 183 -11.23 -22.04 -12.89
N TRP A 184 -11.88 -23.10 -12.37
CA TRP A 184 -12.15 -23.21 -10.94
C TRP A 184 -10.89 -23.37 -10.09
N LEU A 185 -9.89 -24.10 -10.54
CA LEU A 185 -8.59 -24.19 -9.87
C LEU A 185 -7.89 -22.83 -9.82
N THR A 186 -7.96 -22.05 -10.89
CA THR A 186 -7.41 -20.68 -10.91
C THR A 186 -8.15 -19.79 -9.91
N ILE A 187 -9.48 -19.86 -9.84
CA ILE A 187 -10.27 -19.09 -8.87
C ILE A 187 -9.92 -19.48 -7.41
N ILE A 188 -9.76 -20.77 -7.12
CA ILE A 188 -9.33 -21.24 -5.80
C ILE A 188 -7.94 -20.70 -5.44
N LEU A 189 -7.00 -20.72 -6.38
CA LEU A 189 -5.67 -20.14 -6.16
C LEU A 189 -5.74 -18.64 -5.88
N VAL A 190 -6.57 -17.91 -6.60
CA VAL A 190 -6.80 -16.47 -6.37
C VAL A 190 -7.37 -16.23 -4.96
N ILE A 191 -8.30 -17.06 -4.49
CA ILE A 191 -8.84 -17.00 -3.13
C ILE A 191 -7.72 -17.19 -2.10
N ILE A 192 -6.95 -18.27 -2.20
CA ILE A 192 -5.87 -18.60 -1.26
C ILE A 192 -4.83 -17.48 -1.23
N LEU A 193 -4.42 -17.01 -2.40
CA LEU A 193 -3.45 -15.93 -2.55
C LEU A 193 -3.94 -14.64 -1.87
N ASN A 194 -5.20 -14.27 -2.05
CA ASN A 194 -5.75 -13.04 -1.48
C ASN A 194 -6.09 -13.16 0.02
N MET A 195 -6.35 -14.37 0.54
CA MET A 195 -6.38 -14.63 1.99
C MET A 195 -5.01 -14.32 2.61
N ALA A 196 -3.95 -14.84 2.02
CA ALA A 196 -2.58 -14.59 2.46
C ALA A 196 -2.22 -13.09 2.34
N ASN A 197 -2.55 -12.47 1.22
CA ASN A 197 -2.31 -11.04 0.98
C ASN A 197 -3.02 -10.15 2.01
N GLY A 198 -4.26 -10.48 2.42
CA GLY A 198 -4.98 -9.76 3.46
C GLY A 198 -4.25 -9.76 4.81
N ILE A 199 -3.68 -10.91 5.19
CA ILE A 199 -2.85 -11.03 6.40
C ILE A 199 -1.53 -10.28 6.22
N TYR A 200 -0.87 -10.43 5.08
CA TYR A 200 0.41 -9.80 4.77
C TYR A 200 0.32 -8.27 4.82
N GLN A 201 -0.56 -7.69 4.05
CA GLN A 201 -0.76 -6.25 3.96
C GLN A 201 -1.08 -5.64 5.34
N ASN A 202 -2.06 -6.20 6.03
CA ASN A 202 -2.47 -5.75 7.35
C ASN A 202 -1.30 -5.79 8.35
N THR A 203 -0.51 -6.88 8.33
CA THR A 203 0.61 -7.08 9.26
C THR A 203 1.78 -6.14 8.97
N VAL A 204 2.07 -5.86 7.69
CA VAL A 204 3.13 -4.92 7.29
C VAL A 204 2.81 -3.50 7.77
N TYR A 205 1.56 -3.05 7.66
CA TYR A 205 1.15 -1.76 8.24
C TYR A 205 1.26 -1.74 9.76
N GLY A 206 0.87 -2.82 10.42
CA GLY A 206 1.03 -2.96 11.87
C GLY A 206 2.49 -2.92 12.33
N MET A 207 3.40 -3.49 11.55
CA MET A 207 4.84 -3.45 11.80
C MET A 207 5.42 -2.03 11.60
N ALA A 208 5.06 -1.36 10.51
CA ALA A 208 5.54 -0.02 10.19
C ALA A 208 5.09 1.04 11.20
N ALA A 209 3.96 0.83 11.87
CA ALA A 209 3.43 1.75 12.89
C ALA A 209 4.33 1.89 14.13
N LYS A 210 5.26 0.96 14.36
CA LYS A 210 6.29 1.05 15.41
C LYS A 210 7.44 2.00 15.04
N LEU A 211 7.51 2.40 13.79
CA LEU A 211 8.52 3.28 13.20
C LEU A 211 7.96 4.70 13.02
N PRO A 212 8.80 5.70 12.70
CA PRO A 212 8.30 7.03 12.33
C PRO A 212 7.28 6.96 11.19
N ALA A 213 6.30 7.88 11.16
CA ALA A 213 5.17 7.88 10.22
C ALA A 213 5.58 7.81 8.74
N SER A 214 6.74 8.35 8.36
CA SER A 214 7.28 8.27 7.00
C SER A 214 7.45 6.85 6.48
N TYR A 215 7.67 5.86 7.37
CA TYR A 215 7.82 4.45 7.00
C TYR A 215 6.48 3.80 6.60
N THR A 216 5.37 4.24 7.20
CA THR A 216 4.02 3.86 6.74
C THR A 216 3.75 4.45 5.35
N GLY A 217 4.18 5.69 5.09
CA GLY A 217 4.13 6.30 3.76
C GLY A 217 4.95 5.54 2.71
N ALA A 218 6.08 4.92 3.10
CA ALA A 218 6.89 4.09 2.21
C ALA A 218 6.12 2.89 1.64
N ILE A 219 5.25 2.26 2.45
CA ILE A 219 4.43 1.13 2.01
C ILE A 219 3.44 1.58 0.92
N ILE A 220 2.77 2.71 1.11
CA ILE A 220 1.84 3.24 0.10
C ILE A 220 2.56 3.67 -1.16
N LEU A 221 3.72 4.31 -1.02
CA LEU A 221 4.55 4.65 -2.17
C LEU A 221 4.96 3.39 -2.94
N GLY A 222 5.36 2.33 -2.23
CA GLY A 222 5.69 1.03 -2.84
C GLY A 222 4.51 0.42 -3.59
N ALA A 223 3.31 0.44 -3.01
CA ALA A 223 2.09 -0.03 -3.66
C ALA A 223 1.80 0.73 -4.98
N ASN A 224 1.97 2.06 -4.99
CA ASN A 224 1.79 2.86 -6.20
C ASN A 224 2.93 2.64 -7.23
N ILE A 225 4.16 2.38 -6.78
CA ILE A 225 5.26 1.95 -7.68
C ILE A 225 4.90 0.63 -8.35
N SER A 226 4.32 -0.34 -7.64
CA SER A 226 3.85 -1.60 -8.22
C SER A 226 2.86 -1.36 -9.35
N GLY A 227 1.87 -0.47 -9.15
CA GLY A 227 0.89 -0.11 -10.19
C GLY A 227 1.53 0.55 -11.40
N THR A 228 2.46 1.49 -11.19
CA THR A 228 3.20 2.16 -12.28
C THR A 228 4.05 1.17 -13.09
N PHE A 229 4.78 0.30 -12.39
CA PHE A 229 5.59 -0.75 -13.00
C PHE A 229 4.73 -1.69 -13.87
N THR A 230 3.61 -2.15 -13.34
CA THR A 230 2.68 -3.02 -14.05
C THR A 230 2.09 -2.32 -15.29
N SER A 231 1.77 -1.02 -15.20
CA SER A 231 1.28 -0.25 -16.33
C SER A 231 2.32 -0.12 -17.46
N ILE A 232 3.59 0.10 -17.10
CA ILE A 232 4.70 0.14 -18.07
C ILE A 232 4.88 -1.22 -18.76
N ILE A 233 4.84 -2.31 -17.99
CA ILE A 233 4.94 -3.65 -18.55
C ILE A 233 3.74 -3.95 -19.46
N SER A 234 2.54 -3.51 -19.10
CA SER A 234 1.34 -3.67 -19.93
C SER A 234 1.51 -3.01 -21.31
N ILE A 235 2.01 -1.77 -21.34
CA ILE A 235 2.30 -1.05 -22.59
C ILE A 235 3.38 -1.77 -23.40
N GLY A 236 4.48 -2.18 -22.76
CA GLY A 236 5.56 -2.92 -23.41
C GLY A 236 5.08 -4.28 -23.96
N SER A 237 4.16 -4.93 -23.27
CA SER A 237 3.56 -6.20 -23.70
C SER A 237 2.76 -6.04 -24.98
N VAL A 238 1.98 -4.98 -25.11
CA VAL A 238 1.25 -4.66 -26.36
C VAL A 238 2.20 -4.42 -27.53
N ALA A 239 3.39 -3.84 -27.26
CA ALA A 239 4.36 -3.51 -28.30
C ALA A 239 5.25 -4.70 -28.73
N ILE A 240 5.59 -5.61 -27.81
CA ILE A 240 6.71 -6.57 -28.00
C ILE A 240 6.26 -8.03 -27.88
N ALA A 241 5.23 -8.35 -27.11
CA ALA A 241 4.89 -9.73 -26.79
C ALA A 241 4.23 -10.44 -28.00
N PRO A 242 4.83 -11.54 -28.49
CA PRO A 242 4.30 -12.28 -29.64
C PRO A 242 3.00 -13.01 -29.32
N ASN A 243 2.75 -13.33 -28.06
CA ASN A 243 1.51 -14.00 -27.63
C ASN A 243 1.19 -13.75 -26.14
N PRO A 244 -0.10 -13.79 -25.74
CA PRO A 244 -0.54 -13.55 -24.36
C PRO A 244 0.05 -14.54 -23.34
N LYS A 245 0.36 -15.78 -23.71
CA LYS A 245 0.96 -16.79 -22.83
C LYS A 245 2.34 -16.38 -22.35
N THR A 246 3.21 -15.93 -23.26
CA THR A 246 4.57 -15.49 -22.93
C THR A 246 4.55 -14.25 -22.04
N ALA A 247 3.69 -13.30 -22.34
CA ALA A 247 3.49 -12.11 -21.51
C ALA A 247 3.09 -12.47 -20.08
N ALA A 248 2.11 -13.35 -19.90
CA ALA A 248 1.66 -13.80 -18.58
C ALA A 248 2.75 -14.52 -17.78
N MET A 249 3.55 -15.36 -18.43
CA MET A 249 4.68 -16.03 -17.78
C MET A 249 5.69 -15.01 -17.23
N TYR A 250 6.02 -13.97 -17.99
CA TYR A 250 6.89 -12.91 -17.50
C TYR A 250 6.28 -12.18 -16.29
N TYR A 251 4.98 -11.89 -16.29
CA TYR A 251 4.30 -11.28 -15.15
C TYR A 251 4.39 -12.13 -13.90
N PHE A 252 4.08 -13.41 -13.99
CA PHE A 252 4.06 -14.30 -12.83
C PHE A 252 5.47 -14.60 -12.30
N ILE A 253 6.48 -14.75 -13.18
CA ILE A 253 7.88 -14.92 -12.78
C ILE A 253 8.39 -13.63 -12.10
N THR A 254 8.05 -12.47 -12.62
CA THR A 254 8.41 -11.19 -11.98
C THR A 254 7.79 -11.07 -10.59
N ALA A 255 6.54 -11.50 -10.42
CA ALA A 255 5.89 -11.54 -9.11
C ALA A 255 6.64 -12.44 -8.13
N LEU A 256 7.03 -13.64 -8.56
CA LEU A 256 7.85 -14.57 -7.74
C LEU A 256 9.18 -13.94 -7.33
N LEU A 257 9.88 -13.28 -8.24
CA LEU A 257 11.17 -12.62 -7.94
C LEU A 257 10.99 -11.49 -6.91
N VAL A 258 9.97 -10.66 -7.06
CA VAL A 258 9.71 -9.56 -6.11
C VAL A 258 9.32 -10.12 -4.74
N LEU A 259 8.45 -11.13 -4.66
CA LEU A 259 8.08 -11.77 -3.40
C LEU A 259 9.27 -12.48 -2.73
N SER A 260 10.16 -13.09 -3.51
CA SER A 260 11.41 -13.65 -2.99
C SER A 260 12.30 -12.57 -2.37
N LEU A 261 12.42 -11.42 -3.03
CA LEU A 261 13.14 -10.27 -2.47
C LEU A 261 12.48 -9.72 -1.20
N CYS A 262 11.14 -9.68 -1.15
CA CYS A 262 10.41 -9.32 0.08
C CYS A 262 10.70 -10.32 1.20
N PHE A 263 10.71 -11.61 0.90
CA PHE A 263 11.03 -12.66 1.86
C PHE A 263 12.44 -12.51 2.42
N ASP A 264 13.45 -12.39 1.57
CA ASP A 264 14.86 -12.27 1.97
C ASP A 264 15.11 -10.98 2.76
N THR A 265 14.59 -9.84 2.29
CA THR A 265 14.80 -8.53 2.92
C THR A 265 14.08 -8.41 4.26
N TYR A 266 12.99 -9.17 4.47
CA TYR A 266 12.33 -9.22 5.77
C TYR A 266 13.27 -9.69 6.87
N PHE A 267 14.08 -10.73 6.63
CA PHE A 267 15.06 -11.23 7.60
C PHE A 267 16.23 -10.28 7.84
N ALA A 268 16.44 -9.30 6.96
CA ALA A 268 17.44 -8.25 7.15
C ALA A 268 16.97 -7.16 8.14
N LEU A 269 15.66 -7.00 8.37
CA LEU A 269 15.11 -5.97 9.25
C LEU A 269 15.61 -6.09 10.71
N PRO A 270 15.53 -7.26 11.37
CA PRO A 270 16.01 -7.42 12.76
C PRO A 270 17.51 -7.20 12.93
N LEU A 271 18.31 -7.33 11.85
CA LEU A 271 19.73 -7.07 11.84
C LEU A 271 20.05 -5.57 11.82
N ASN A 272 19.11 -4.73 11.42
CA ASN A 272 19.28 -3.29 11.37
C ASN A 272 19.11 -2.68 12.75
N ARG A 273 20.13 -1.92 13.21
CA ARG A 273 20.14 -1.28 14.54
C ARG A 273 19.00 -0.28 14.74
N PHE A 274 18.61 0.47 13.70
CA PHE A 274 17.50 1.41 13.75
C PHE A 274 16.17 0.69 13.99
N TYR A 275 15.92 -0.41 13.26
CA TYR A 275 14.70 -1.21 13.40
C TYR A 275 14.63 -1.84 14.79
N LYS A 276 15.71 -2.50 15.25
CA LYS A 276 15.83 -3.13 16.56
C LYS A 276 15.59 -2.11 17.70
N TYR A 277 16.15 -0.91 17.58
CA TYR A 277 15.95 0.16 18.57
C TYR A 277 14.47 0.56 18.69
N ASN A 278 13.78 0.81 17.57
CA ASN A 278 12.37 1.21 17.60
C ASN A 278 11.48 0.08 18.11
N GLU A 279 11.79 -1.17 17.78
CA GLU A 279 11.06 -2.34 18.27
C GLU A 279 11.22 -2.50 19.80
N LEU A 280 12.43 -2.43 20.32
CA LEU A 280 12.69 -2.48 21.77
C LEU A 280 12.03 -1.31 22.50
N LYS A 281 12.10 -0.11 21.93
CA LYS A 281 11.43 1.07 22.49
C LYS A 281 9.91 0.87 22.58
N SER A 282 9.30 0.35 21.54
CA SER A 282 7.86 0.05 21.53
C SER A 282 7.49 -1.00 22.60
N GLN A 283 8.29 -2.07 22.72
CA GLN A 283 8.07 -3.12 23.73
C GLN A 283 8.20 -2.58 25.17
N ARG A 284 9.18 -1.72 25.44
CA ARG A 284 9.37 -1.12 26.77
C ARG A 284 8.28 -0.12 27.13
N GLU A 285 7.85 0.71 26.19
CA GLU A 285 6.72 1.60 26.41
C GLU A 285 5.45 0.81 26.75
N ALA A 286 5.23 -0.34 26.09
CA ALA A 286 4.14 -1.26 26.42
C ALA A 286 4.29 -1.87 27.83
N GLN A 287 5.49 -2.35 28.19
CA GLN A 287 5.75 -2.95 29.52
C GLN A 287 5.65 -1.94 30.68
N LYS A 288 6.13 -0.71 30.50
CA LYS A 288 6.00 0.35 31.53
C LYS A 288 4.54 0.61 31.85
N ARG A 289 3.68 0.70 30.83
CA ARG A 289 2.25 0.95 31.02
C ARG A 289 1.50 -0.23 31.65
N LEU A 290 1.91 -1.47 31.37
CA LEU A 290 1.37 -2.65 32.05
C LEU A 290 1.67 -2.63 33.55
N LYS A 291 2.81 -2.05 33.95
CA LYS A 291 3.17 -1.87 35.38
C LYS A 291 2.42 -0.71 36.07
N ASP A 292 2.17 0.38 35.31
CA ASP A 292 1.51 1.59 35.82
C ASP A 292 -0.02 1.47 35.88
N ASN A 293 -0.62 0.59 35.03
CA ASN A 293 -2.07 0.36 35.01
C ASN A 293 -2.44 -0.80 35.94
N THR A 294 -3.12 -0.48 37.04
CA THR A 294 -3.83 -1.42 37.94
C THR A 294 -5.09 -2.04 37.27
N ARG A 295 -5.35 -1.79 35.98
CA ARG A 295 -6.45 -2.40 35.22
C ARG A 295 -6.03 -3.78 34.75
N ASP A 296 -6.96 -4.72 34.81
CA ASP A 296 -6.82 -6.11 34.37
C ASP A 296 -6.10 -6.24 33.02
N PRO A 297 -4.99 -7.00 32.92
CA PRO A 297 -4.19 -7.11 31.70
C PRO A 297 -4.86 -7.92 30.59
N LYS A 298 -6.13 -8.28 30.70
CA LYS A 298 -6.74 -9.37 29.94
C LYS A 298 -7.47 -9.00 28.64
N SER A 299 -7.76 -7.76 28.32
CA SER A 299 -8.42 -7.46 27.04
C SER A 299 -7.88 -6.18 26.38
N THR A 300 -7.39 -6.34 25.16
CA THR A 300 -7.05 -5.19 24.30
C THR A 300 -8.35 -4.41 23.99
N PRO A 301 -8.41 -3.09 24.27
CA PRO A 301 -9.63 -2.30 24.09
C PRO A 301 -9.84 -1.93 22.60
N TYR A 302 -10.10 -2.93 21.76
CA TYR A 302 -10.23 -2.75 20.29
C TYR A 302 -11.22 -1.67 19.92
N TRP A 303 -12.34 -1.56 20.63
CA TRP A 303 -13.37 -0.56 20.35
C TRP A 303 -12.88 0.87 20.62
N GLU A 304 -12.22 1.11 21.77
CA GLU A 304 -11.68 2.42 22.12
C GLU A 304 -10.59 2.85 21.12
N ILE A 305 -9.74 1.89 20.70
CA ILE A 305 -8.71 2.10 19.69
C ILE A 305 -9.36 2.48 18.36
N PHE A 306 -10.37 1.73 17.92
CA PHE A 306 -11.09 1.97 16.67
C PHE A 306 -11.74 3.36 16.66
N VAL A 307 -12.48 3.71 17.72
CA VAL A 307 -13.13 5.02 17.83
C VAL A 307 -12.11 6.16 17.77
N SER A 308 -10.95 5.99 18.42
CA SER A 308 -9.89 7.01 18.42
C SER A 308 -9.24 7.20 17.05
N CYS A 309 -9.05 6.14 16.27
CA CYS A 309 -8.47 6.22 14.93
C CYS A 309 -9.54 6.36 13.81
N PHE A 310 -10.83 6.25 14.13
CA PHE A 310 -11.93 6.27 13.17
C PHE A 310 -11.91 7.46 12.19
N PRO A 311 -11.62 8.71 12.60
CA PRO A 311 -11.57 9.82 11.66
C PRO A 311 -10.53 9.61 10.55
N GLN A 312 -9.37 9.02 10.87
CA GLN A 312 -8.35 8.73 9.86
C GLN A 312 -8.69 7.47 9.06
N CYS A 313 -9.27 6.47 9.68
CA CYS A 313 -9.82 5.30 9.00
C CYS A 313 -10.88 5.69 7.96
N LEU A 314 -11.78 6.62 8.31
CA LEU A 314 -12.79 7.16 7.38
C LEU A 314 -12.13 7.93 6.24
N ASN A 315 -11.10 8.72 6.52
CA ASN A 315 -10.33 9.42 5.49
C ASN A 315 -9.68 8.45 4.50
N VAL A 316 -9.09 7.38 4.99
CA VAL A 316 -8.52 6.29 4.17
C VAL A 316 -9.61 5.64 3.33
N PHE A 317 -10.71 5.23 3.97
CA PHE A 317 -11.88 4.62 3.31
C PHE A 317 -12.39 5.50 2.16
N LEU A 318 -12.70 6.78 2.43
CA LEU A 318 -13.23 7.71 1.41
C LEU A 318 -12.26 7.94 0.26
N THR A 319 -10.94 7.96 0.54
CA THR A 319 -9.92 8.11 -0.49
C THR A 319 -9.94 6.94 -1.46
N PHE A 320 -9.97 5.71 -0.97
CA PHE A 320 -10.01 4.52 -1.81
C PHE A 320 -11.38 4.27 -2.41
N PHE A 321 -12.47 4.55 -1.68
CA PHE A 321 -13.83 4.51 -2.19
C PHE A 321 -13.99 5.37 -3.45
N THR A 322 -13.65 6.66 -3.36
CA THR A 322 -13.76 7.60 -4.49
C THR A 322 -12.91 7.13 -5.67
N THR A 323 -11.70 6.66 -5.39
CA THR A 323 -10.78 6.20 -6.43
C THR A 323 -11.34 4.99 -7.15
N LEU A 324 -11.74 3.96 -6.41
CA LEU A 324 -12.20 2.69 -6.98
C LEU A 324 -13.65 2.75 -7.50
N ALA A 325 -14.42 3.76 -7.13
CA ALA A 325 -15.71 4.05 -7.75
C ALA A 325 -15.56 4.49 -9.22
N VAL A 326 -14.38 4.95 -9.62
CA VAL A 326 -14.10 5.43 -10.98
C VAL A 326 -13.03 4.57 -11.66
N PHE A 327 -11.89 4.37 -11.00
CA PHE A 327 -10.75 3.61 -11.54
C PHE A 327 -10.85 2.12 -11.12
N PRO A 328 -10.55 1.17 -12.00
CA PRO A 328 -10.24 1.40 -13.41
C PRO A 328 -11.48 1.43 -14.32
N ALA A 329 -12.65 0.92 -13.91
CA ALA A 329 -13.74 0.56 -14.81
C ALA A 329 -14.29 1.77 -15.60
N VAL A 330 -14.81 2.80 -14.90
CA VAL A 330 -15.33 3.99 -15.59
C VAL A 330 -14.24 4.69 -16.41
N HIS A 331 -13.03 4.79 -15.81
CA HIS A 331 -11.90 5.48 -16.42
C HIS A 331 -11.42 4.79 -17.73
N SER A 332 -11.42 3.45 -17.78
CA SER A 332 -11.01 2.69 -18.97
C SER A 332 -12.04 2.70 -20.09
N ASP A 333 -13.32 2.92 -19.78
CA ASP A 333 -14.40 2.93 -20.75
C ASP A 333 -14.68 4.32 -21.34
N ILE A 334 -13.89 5.33 -20.96
CA ILE A 334 -13.91 6.65 -21.60
C ILE A 334 -13.21 6.53 -22.95
N LYS A 335 -13.94 6.86 -24.01
CA LYS A 335 -13.46 6.77 -25.38
C LYS A 335 -12.78 8.06 -25.82
N ARG A 336 -11.80 7.92 -26.71
CA ARG A 336 -11.12 9.03 -27.35
C ARG A 336 -12.13 9.88 -28.14
N SER A 337 -12.09 11.18 -27.94
CA SER A 337 -13.00 12.13 -28.61
C SER A 337 -12.38 12.70 -29.89
N ASP A 338 -11.10 13.07 -29.87
CA ASP A 338 -10.38 13.61 -31.03
C ASP A 338 -9.62 12.51 -31.81
N PRO A 339 -10.00 12.20 -33.06
CA PRO A 339 -9.26 11.24 -33.89
C PRO A 339 -7.79 11.58 -34.13
N ASN A 340 -7.39 12.85 -33.97
CA ASN A 340 -6.02 13.32 -34.16
C ASN A 340 -5.24 13.48 -32.85
N PHE A 341 -5.81 13.02 -31.71
CA PHE A 341 -5.14 13.09 -30.43
C PHE A 341 -3.79 12.35 -30.44
N ILE A 342 -2.80 12.87 -29.70
CA ILE A 342 -1.41 12.39 -29.71
C ILE A 342 -1.26 10.91 -29.33
N VAL A 343 -2.21 10.35 -28.56
CA VAL A 343 -2.20 8.94 -28.14
C VAL A 343 -3.09 8.15 -29.08
N SER A 344 -2.53 7.13 -29.72
CA SER A 344 -3.29 6.26 -30.63
C SER A 344 -4.34 5.45 -29.87
N GLU A 345 -5.39 5.02 -30.54
CA GLU A 345 -6.50 4.27 -29.95
C GLU A 345 -6.04 2.99 -29.25
N THR A 346 -5.07 2.27 -29.84
CA THR A 346 -4.49 1.04 -29.27
C THR A 346 -3.88 1.26 -27.89
N TYR A 347 -3.22 2.39 -27.65
CA TYR A 347 -2.55 2.70 -26.39
C TYR A 347 -3.36 3.62 -25.47
N TYR A 348 -4.52 4.12 -25.94
CA TYR A 348 -5.29 5.14 -25.23
C TYR A 348 -5.63 4.73 -23.80
N VAL A 349 -6.23 3.58 -23.59
CA VAL A 349 -6.57 3.07 -22.25
C VAL A 349 -5.33 2.79 -21.42
N HIS A 350 -4.29 2.22 -22.02
CA HIS A 350 -3.05 1.89 -21.29
C HIS A 350 -2.33 3.14 -20.77
N ILE A 351 -2.33 4.22 -21.56
CA ILE A 351 -1.64 5.47 -21.20
C ILE A 351 -2.56 6.37 -20.38
N MET A 352 -3.76 6.69 -20.92
CA MET A 352 -4.65 7.70 -20.33
C MET A 352 -5.26 7.25 -18.99
N CYS A 353 -5.63 5.96 -18.90
CA CYS A 353 -6.18 5.39 -17.69
C CYS A 353 -5.05 4.84 -16.78
N PHE A 354 -4.44 3.72 -17.15
CA PHE A 354 -3.57 2.96 -16.24
C PHE A 354 -2.27 3.68 -15.91
N LEU A 355 -1.48 4.07 -16.91
CA LEU A 355 -0.19 4.71 -16.66
C LEU A 355 -0.34 6.06 -15.99
N THR A 356 -1.24 6.90 -16.49
CA THR A 356 -1.46 8.25 -15.94
C THR A 356 -1.88 8.17 -14.47
N PHE A 357 -2.87 7.34 -14.15
CA PHE A 357 -3.34 7.21 -12.77
C PHE A 357 -2.23 6.68 -11.84
N ASN A 358 -1.59 5.57 -12.20
CA ASN A 358 -0.59 4.94 -11.32
C ASN A 358 0.66 5.81 -11.16
N LEU A 359 1.15 6.44 -12.25
CA LEU A 359 2.28 7.37 -12.18
C LEU A 359 1.95 8.61 -11.34
N ALA A 360 0.78 9.18 -11.55
CA ALA A 360 0.30 10.32 -10.77
C ALA A 360 0.13 9.96 -9.28
N ALA A 361 -0.41 8.79 -8.97
CA ALA A 361 -0.54 8.30 -7.60
C ALA A 361 0.83 8.02 -6.95
N MET A 362 1.80 7.50 -7.70
CA MET A 362 3.17 7.34 -7.25
C MET A 362 3.82 8.70 -6.91
N ILE A 363 3.65 9.70 -7.79
CA ILE A 363 4.11 11.06 -7.53
C ILE A 363 3.40 11.63 -6.28
N GLY A 364 2.07 11.52 -6.22
CA GLY A 364 1.26 11.98 -5.08
C GLY A 364 1.72 11.38 -3.76
N SER A 365 1.95 10.07 -3.71
CA SER A 365 2.39 9.37 -2.50
C SER A 365 3.84 9.67 -2.08
N SER A 366 4.65 10.25 -2.96
CA SER A 366 6.00 10.72 -2.62
C SER A 366 6.01 12.12 -1.98
N LEU A 367 4.99 12.95 -2.22
CA LEU A 367 4.92 14.33 -1.74
C LEU A 367 4.94 14.49 -0.22
N PRO A 368 4.33 13.60 0.60
CA PRO A 368 4.38 13.72 2.06
C PRO A 368 5.80 13.69 2.64
N ALA A 369 6.79 13.19 1.89
CA ALA A 369 8.20 13.26 2.28
C ALA A 369 8.72 14.70 2.43
N PHE A 370 8.12 15.67 1.75
CA PHE A 370 8.45 17.09 1.81
C PHE A 370 7.64 17.87 2.85
N GLY A 371 6.58 17.25 3.39
CA GLY A 371 5.71 17.82 4.40
C GLY A 371 4.28 17.32 4.24
N SER A 372 3.62 17.03 5.36
CA SER A 372 2.24 16.53 5.38
C SER A 372 1.28 17.68 5.69
N TRP A 373 0.42 18.00 4.73
CA TRP A 373 -0.63 19.01 4.84
C TRP A 373 -1.93 18.47 4.21
N PRO A 374 -3.11 18.79 4.73
CA PRO A 374 -3.42 19.56 5.94
C PRO A 374 -3.17 18.77 7.23
N LYS A 375 -3.30 19.44 8.39
CA LYS A 375 -3.24 18.79 9.69
C LYS A 375 -4.34 17.72 9.83
N PRO A 376 -4.18 16.72 10.71
CA PRO A 376 -5.14 15.61 10.85
C PRO A 376 -6.61 16.04 11.01
N LYS A 377 -6.84 17.15 11.72
CA LYS A 377 -8.18 17.70 11.98
C LYS A 377 -8.91 18.18 10.72
N TYR A 378 -8.19 18.64 9.70
CA TYR A 378 -8.76 19.25 8.48
C TYR A 378 -8.62 18.35 7.24
N LEU A 379 -8.03 17.18 7.40
CA LEU A 379 -7.74 16.27 6.28
C LEU A 379 -9.01 15.78 5.56
N TRP A 380 -10.11 15.65 6.30
CA TRP A 380 -11.40 15.22 5.74
C TRP A 380 -11.95 16.18 4.66
N ILE A 381 -11.63 17.48 4.72
CA ILE A 381 -12.17 18.48 3.78
C ILE A 381 -11.75 18.17 2.33
N PRO A 382 -10.44 18.14 1.98
CA PRO A 382 -10.03 17.82 0.61
C PRO A 382 -10.37 16.39 0.21
N ILE A 383 -10.44 15.45 1.15
CA ILE A 383 -10.83 14.07 0.85
C ILE A 383 -12.30 13.97 0.46
N THR A 384 -13.18 14.70 1.16
CA THR A 384 -14.61 14.76 0.79
C THR A 384 -14.80 15.42 -0.56
N LEU A 385 -14.04 16.48 -0.87
CA LEU A 385 -14.07 17.12 -2.19
C LEU A 385 -13.71 16.15 -3.33
N ARG A 386 -12.91 15.12 -3.07
CA ARG A 386 -12.60 14.09 -4.08
C ARG A 386 -13.82 13.32 -4.58
N LEU A 387 -14.90 13.24 -3.80
CA LEU A 387 -16.16 12.62 -4.25
C LEU A 387 -16.69 13.27 -5.54
N LEU A 388 -16.32 14.52 -5.82
CA LEU A 388 -16.67 15.21 -7.06
C LEU A 388 -16.03 14.58 -8.31
N PHE A 389 -14.97 13.77 -8.16
CA PHE A 389 -14.42 13.02 -9.31
C PHE A 389 -15.44 12.02 -9.87
N ILE A 390 -16.33 11.47 -9.05
CA ILE A 390 -17.33 10.51 -9.51
C ILE A 390 -18.22 11.15 -10.59
N PRO A 391 -18.99 12.20 -10.33
CA PRO A 391 -19.80 12.84 -11.36
C PRO A 391 -18.94 13.44 -12.48
N LEU A 392 -17.73 13.93 -12.18
CA LEU A 392 -16.84 14.51 -13.18
C LEU A 392 -16.43 13.51 -14.27
N PHE A 393 -16.13 12.26 -13.90
CA PHE A 393 -15.82 11.22 -14.88
C PHE A 393 -17.05 10.73 -15.63
N LEU A 394 -18.25 10.74 -15.01
CA LEU A 394 -19.48 10.35 -15.70
C LEU A 394 -19.90 11.35 -16.80
N ILE A 395 -19.56 12.62 -16.64
CA ILE A 395 -19.83 13.65 -17.67
C ILE A 395 -18.76 13.74 -18.75
N CYS A 396 -17.64 13.00 -18.64
CA CYS A 396 -16.69 12.75 -19.71
C CYS A 396 -17.30 11.79 -20.77
N ASN A 397 -16.57 11.49 -21.84
CA ASN A 397 -17.01 10.57 -22.90
C ASN A 397 -16.99 9.09 -22.43
N TYR A 398 -17.66 8.80 -21.30
CA TYR A 398 -17.81 7.45 -20.74
C TYR A 398 -18.86 6.66 -21.52
N GLN A 399 -18.45 5.54 -22.12
CA GLN A 399 -19.31 4.69 -22.96
C GLN A 399 -19.22 3.23 -22.49
N PRO A 400 -20.04 2.84 -21.50
CA PRO A 400 -20.04 1.47 -20.99
C PRO A 400 -20.55 0.49 -22.05
N LEU A 401 -19.93 -0.70 -22.11
CA LEU A 401 -20.29 -1.74 -23.08
C LEU A 401 -21.73 -2.24 -22.82
N GLY A 402 -22.50 -2.34 -23.91
CA GLY A 402 -23.86 -2.92 -23.86
C GLY A 402 -24.94 -2.03 -23.25
N VAL A 403 -24.64 -0.75 -22.99
CA VAL A 403 -25.58 0.21 -22.40
C VAL A 403 -25.63 1.46 -23.25
N GLU A 404 -26.85 1.86 -23.64
CA GLU A 404 -27.09 3.12 -24.36
C GLU A 404 -27.07 4.28 -23.38
N ARG A 405 -26.19 5.27 -23.63
CA ARG A 405 -26.00 6.43 -22.79
C ARG A 405 -27.04 7.52 -23.10
N ILE A 406 -27.77 7.99 -22.09
CA ILE A 406 -28.70 9.12 -22.16
C ILE A 406 -28.05 10.41 -21.65
N LEU A 407 -27.16 10.29 -20.62
CA LEU A 407 -26.47 11.43 -20.05
C LEU A 407 -25.60 12.14 -21.10
N PRO A 408 -25.75 13.47 -21.34
CA PRO A 408 -24.92 14.21 -22.29
C PRO A 408 -23.43 14.18 -21.92
N VAL A 409 -22.56 14.27 -22.93
CA VAL A 409 -21.13 14.45 -22.73
C VAL A 409 -20.87 15.95 -22.60
N TYR A 410 -20.36 16.39 -21.43
CA TYR A 410 -20.01 17.78 -21.20
C TYR A 410 -18.51 18.04 -21.35
N ILE A 411 -17.69 17.02 -21.07
CA ILE A 411 -16.24 17.07 -21.22
C ILE A 411 -15.87 16.11 -22.35
N ASP A 412 -15.71 16.66 -23.53
CA ASP A 412 -15.41 15.97 -24.77
C ASP A 412 -13.94 16.22 -25.22
N ASN A 413 -13.14 16.86 -24.40
CA ASN A 413 -11.75 17.18 -24.65
C ASN A 413 -10.82 16.18 -23.97
N ASP A 414 -10.03 15.43 -24.75
CA ASP A 414 -9.10 14.41 -24.27
C ASP A 414 -8.02 14.98 -23.32
N TRP A 415 -7.57 16.22 -23.53
CA TRP A 415 -6.62 16.89 -22.63
C TRP A 415 -7.24 17.19 -21.27
N ALA A 416 -8.50 17.66 -21.25
CA ALA A 416 -9.21 17.93 -20.02
C ALA A 416 -9.40 16.62 -19.21
N PHE A 417 -9.81 15.55 -19.90
CA PHE A 417 -9.91 14.22 -19.31
C PHE A 417 -8.56 13.75 -18.72
N TRP A 418 -7.45 13.94 -19.46
CA TRP A 418 -6.11 13.56 -18.98
C TRP A 418 -5.71 14.30 -17.69
N ILE A 419 -5.96 15.62 -17.65
CA ILE A 419 -5.69 16.43 -16.45
C ILE A 419 -6.52 15.97 -15.26
N VAL A 420 -7.80 15.66 -15.48
CA VAL A 420 -8.70 15.14 -14.42
C VAL A 420 -8.19 13.78 -13.90
N GLY A 421 -7.78 12.88 -14.79
CA GLY A 421 -7.20 11.59 -14.45
C GLY A 421 -5.90 11.72 -13.63
N ALA A 422 -5.01 12.61 -14.05
CA ALA A 422 -3.78 12.91 -13.32
C ALA A 422 -4.06 13.53 -11.93
N ALA A 423 -4.99 14.49 -11.84
CA ALA A 423 -5.38 15.11 -10.59
C ALA A 423 -6.00 14.09 -9.61
N MET A 424 -6.84 13.18 -10.11
CA MET A 424 -7.40 12.07 -9.32
C MET A 424 -6.28 11.17 -8.79
N GLY A 425 -5.31 10.80 -9.61
CA GLY A 425 -4.16 9.98 -9.21
C GLY A 425 -3.30 10.67 -8.16
N ILE A 426 -2.83 11.91 -8.40
CA ILE A 426 -2.00 12.67 -7.44
C ILE A 426 -2.69 12.78 -6.08
N THR A 427 -3.96 13.18 -6.08
CA THR A 427 -4.73 13.35 -4.84
C THR A 427 -5.00 12.01 -4.15
N SER A 428 -5.17 10.91 -4.90
CA SER A 428 -5.30 9.56 -4.34
C SER A 428 -4.03 9.15 -3.59
N GLY A 429 -2.88 9.22 -4.24
CA GLY A 429 -1.60 8.85 -3.65
C GLY A 429 -1.24 9.73 -2.45
N TYR A 430 -1.46 11.05 -2.56
CA TYR A 430 -1.16 11.99 -1.48
C TYR A 430 -2.00 11.76 -0.23
N PHE A 431 -3.33 11.77 -0.37
CA PHE A 431 -4.22 11.70 0.79
C PHE A 431 -4.26 10.30 1.41
N SER A 432 -4.09 9.22 0.63
CA SER A 432 -3.94 7.88 1.19
C SER A 432 -2.67 7.77 2.06
N SER A 433 -1.55 8.31 1.59
CA SER A 433 -0.30 8.32 2.34
C SER A 433 -0.42 9.14 3.63
N VAL A 434 -0.94 10.37 3.55
CA VAL A 434 -1.08 11.27 4.71
C VAL A 434 -2.05 10.69 5.75
N ALA A 435 -3.20 10.16 5.33
CA ALA A 435 -4.18 9.57 6.24
C ALA A 435 -3.62 8.33 6.96
N MET A 436 -2.92 7.45 6.24
CA MET A 436 -2.27 6.28 6.84
C MET A 436 -1.10 6.64 7.76
N MET A 437 -0.33 7.70 7.44
CA MET A 437 0.73 8.20 8.31
C MET A 437 0.18 8.80 9.61
N TYR A 438 -0.99 9.40 9.59
CA TYR A 438 -1.62 9.98 10.77
C TYR A 438 -2.34 8.94 11.64
N CYS A 439 -2.81 7.84 11.07
CA CYS A 439 -3.62 6.83 11.75
C CYS A 439 -2.97 6.30 13.05
N PRO A 440 -1.72 5.83 13.08
CA PRO A 440 -1.09 5.36 14.31
C PRO A 440 -0.85 6.45 15.36
N GLY A 441 -0.79 7.72 14.94
CA GLY A 441 -0.61 8.88 15.83
C GLY A 441 -1.86 9.31 16.59
N THR A 442 -3.02 8.74 16.29
CA THR A 442 -4.30 9.06 16.97
C THR A 442 -4.49 8.32 18.29
N VAL A 443 -3.70 7.30 18.52
CA VAL A 443 -3.76 6.42 19.69
C VAL A 443 -2.44 6.44 20.46
N ASN A 444 -2.43 5.85 21.63
CA ASN A 444 -1.19 5.62 22.39
C ASN A 444 -0.24 4.71 21.56
N LYS A 445 1.08 4.93 21.68
CA LYS A 445 2.11 4.20 20.92
C LYS A 445 2.01 2.68 21.05
N GLU A 446 1.56 2.18 22.17
CA GLU A 446 1.28 0.76 22.43
C GLU A 446 0.28 0.18 21.41
N TYR A 447 -0.77 0.94 21.10
CA TYR A 447 -1.84 0.54 20.18
C TYR A 447 -1.64 1.02 18.75
N ALA A 448 -0.53 1.70 18.48
CA ALA A 448 -0.24 2.26 17.15
C ALA A 448 -0.26 1.17 16.05
N SER A 449 0.23 -0.03 16.36
CA SER A 449 0.18 -1.18 15.44
C SER A 449 -1.25 -1.56 15.09
N ILE A 450 -2.13 -1.66 16.09
CA ILE A 450 -3.55 -2.02 15.90
C ILE A 450 -4.29 -0.93 15.12
N ALA A 451 -4.05 0.35 15.44
CA ALA A 451 -4.64 1.47 14.70
C ALA A 451 -4.23 1.46 13.22
N SER A 452 -2.97 1.17 12.93
CA SER A 452 -2.48 1.03 11.55
C SER A 452 -3.12 -0.16 10.82
N MET A 453 -3.35 -1.27 11.53
CA MET A 453 -4.06 -2.43 11.00
C MET A 453 -5.53 -2.11 10.69
N PHE A 454 -6.22 -1.31 11.54
CA PHE A 454 -7.54 -0.78 11.22
C PHE A 454 -7.53 0.12 9.97
N GLY A 455 -6.51 0.98 9.84
CA GLY A 455 -6.30 1.77 8.62
C GLY A 455 -6.17 0.89 7.37
N ALA A 456 -5.35 -0.17 7.44
CA ALA A 456 -5.18 -1.13 6.34
C ALA A 456 -6.49 -1.86 5.99
N ALA A 457 -7.27 -2.27 7.00
CA ALA A 457 -8.59 -2.87 6.77
C ALA A 457 -9.55 -1.88 6.09
N CYS A 458 -9.49 -0.59 6.45
CA CYS A 458 -10.29 0.46 5.82
C CYS A 458 -9.86 0.76 4.37
N ILE A 459 -8.57 0.56 3.99
CA ILE A 459 -8.14 0.58 2.58
C ILE A 459 -8.98 -0.42 1.78
N ILE A 460 -8.95 -1.69 2.18
CA ILE A 460 -9.64 -2.76 1.45
C ILE A 460 -11.15 -2.58 1.48
N THR A 461 -11.71 -2.13 2.61
CA THR A 461 -13.14 -1.82 2.70
C THR A 461 -13.55 -0.72 1.71
N GLY A 462 -12.73 0.34 1.58
CA GLY A 462 -12.94 1.40 0.59
C GLY A 462 -12.82 0.89 -0.85
N ILE A 463 -11.86 0.02 -1.14
CA ILE A 463 -11.70 -0.64 -2.44
C ILE A 463 -12.95 -1.44 -2.78
N CYS A 464 -13.41 -2.32 -1.89
CA CYS A 464 -14.60 -3.16 -2.12
C CYS A 464 -15.86 -2.32 -2.33
N ALA A 465 -16.08 -1.29 -1.51
CA ALA A 465 -17.22 -0.40 -1.63
C ALA A 465 -17.18 0.40 -2.95
N GLY A 466 -16.00 0.90 -3.35
CA GLY A 466 -15.81 1.59 -4.62
C GLY A 466 -16.09 0.69 -5.82
N LEU A 467 -15.57 -0.53 -5.84
CA LEU A 467 -15.83 -1.51 -6.89
C LEU A 467 -17.31 -1.90 -6.98
N ALA A 468 -17.99 -2.06 -5.84
CA ALA A 468 -19.43 -2.29 -5.83
C ALA A 468 -20.20 -1.09 -6.44
N THR A 469 -19.77 0.13 -6.18
CA THR A 469 -20.36 1.35 -6.75
C THR A 469 -20.17 1.43 -8.26
N ASN A 470 -19.06 0.91 -8.80
CA ASN A 470 -18.83 0.83 -10.25
C ASN A 470 -19.95 0.09 -11.00
N MET A 471 -20.57 -0.91 -10.38
CA MET A 471 -21.68 -1.67 -11.01
C MET A 471 -22.93 -0.79 -11.26
N VAL A 472 -23.05 0.30 -10.53
CA VAL A 472 -24.19 1.23 -10.64
C VAL A 472 -23.92 2.33 -11.70
N MET A 473 -22.68 2.59 -12.06
CA MET A 473 -22.30 3.68 -12.98
C MET A 473 -22.92 3.56 -14.38
N PRO A 474 -22.95 2.38 -15.02
CA PRO A 474 -23.63 2.21 -16.30
C PRO A 474 -25.12 2.53 -16.23
N TRP A 475 -25.77 2.11 -15.15
CA TRP A 475 -27.19 2.41 -14.93
C TRP A 475 -27.45 3.91 -14.76
N ILE A 476 -26.57 4.65 -14.06
CA ILE A 476 -26.68 6.09 -13.89
C ILE A 476 -26.67 6.80 -15.22
N VAL A 477 -25.70 6.51 -16.11
CA VAL A 477 -25.58 7.19 -17.40
C VAL A 477 -26.68 6.80 -18.39
N ALA A 478 -27.34 5.65 -18.18
CA ALA A 478 -28.47 5.21 -18.98
C ALA A 478 -29.82 5.78 -18.54
N ASN A 479 -29.95 6.27 -17.30
CA ASN A 479 -31.22 6.69 -16.74
C ASN A 479 -31.24 8.15 -16.25
N LEU A 480 -30.06 8.77 -16.09
CA LEU A 480 -29.98 10.16 -15.62
C LEU A 480 -29.99 11.10 -16.83
N TYR A 481 -31.06 11.90 -16.93
CA TYR A 481 -31.17 12.98 -17.91
C TYR A 481 -30.77 14.30 -17.27
N LEU A 482 -29.78 14.99 -17.84
CA LEU A 482 -29.44 16.37 -17.54
C LEU A 482 -29.62 17.20 -18.83
N PRO A 483 -30.14 18.45 -18.73
CA PRO A 483 -30.28 19.29 -19.92
C PRO A 483 -28.91 19.54 -20.55
N ALA A 484 -28.81 19.43 -21.87
CA ALA A 484 -27.61 19.84 -22.59
C ALA A 484 -27.41 21.35 -22.40
N ILE A 485 -26.19 21.76 -22.02
CA ILE A 485 -25.81 23.17 -21.86
C ILE A 485 -25.38 23.73 -23.20
#